data_eaabb58b4d46e121466c89a58329f4de
#
_entry.id   eaabb58b4d46e121466c89a58329f4de
#
_cell.length_a   1.000
_cell.length_b   1.000
_cell.length_c   1.000
_cell.angle_alpha   90.00
_cell.angle_beta   90.00
_cell.angle_gamma   90.00
#
_symmetry.space_group_name_H-M   'P 1'
#
loop_
_entity.id
_entity.type
_entity.pdbx_description
1 polymer ?
#
loop_
_entity_poly.entity_id
_entity_poly.type
_entity_poly.pdbx_seq_one_letter_code
_entity_poly.pdbx_strand_id
1 'polypeptide(L)'
;MTTTEQFTVDSPVGPLDVTVVDGRLRRVLFDGAGQIDHGLADRSGVARQLRTYFEGDLDAIDDIDIELAGTPFQLSVWKVLRTIPAGETMSYLDVAATVGRPTSSRAVGNAVGSNPVPVVVPCHRVITSAGGLGGFGGGLDRKRWLLGHERVLPTLL
;
A
#
# COMPACT_ATOMS: atom_id res chain seq x y z
N MET A 1 -6.95 -21.13 -17.40
CA MET A 1 -6.25 -21.70 -16.21
C MET A 1 -5.66 -20.54 -15.40
N THR A 2 -5.94 -20.52 -14.11
CA THR A 2 -5.45 -19.46 -13.22
C THR A 2 -4.07 -19.80 -12.70
N THR A 3 -3.14 -18.86 -12.79
CA THR A 3 -1.79 -19.01 -12.24
C THR A 3 -1.68 -18.16 -10.99
N THR A 4 -1.42 -18.79 -9.85
CA THR A 4 -1.24 -18.10 -8.58
C THR A 4 0.20 -18.23 -8.12
N GLU A 5 0.80 -17.09 -7.76
CA GLU A 5 2.11 -17.03 -7.13
C GLU A 5 1.92 -16.53 -5.69
N GLN A 6 2.53 -17.21 -4.74
CA GLN A 6 2.57 -16.77 -3.35
C GLN A 6 4.00 -16.84 -2.87
N PHE A 7 4.49 -15.74 -2.31
CA PHE A 7 5.86 -15.64 -1.83
C PHE A 7 5.98 -14.62 -0.71
N THR A 8 7.07 -14.70 0.02
CA THR A 8 7.38 -13.74 1.08
C THR A 8 8.56 -12.88 0.64
N VAL A 9 8.40 -11.56 0.80
CA VAL A 9 9.48 -10.59 0.57
C VAL A 9 9.94 -10.06 1.90
N ASP A 10 11.23 -10.23 2.21
CA ASP A 10 11.83 -9.62 3.40
C ASP A 10 11.99 -8.12 3.16
N SER A 11 11.65 -7.34 4.17
CA SER A 11 11.71 -5.89 4.07
C SER A 11 12.04 -5.25 5.41
N PRO A 12 12.47 -3.97 5.41
CA PRO A 12 12.68 -3.22 6.65
C PRO A 12 11.44 -3.05 7.53
N VAL A 13 10.25 -3.26 6.97
CA VAL A 13 8.99 -3.24 7.73
C VAL A 13 8.51 -4.65 8.09
N GLY A 14 9.38 -5.64 8.00
CA GLY A 14 9.08 -7.04 8.27
C GLY A 14 8.74 -7.83 7.02
N PRO A 15 8.52 -9.14 7.14
CA PRO A 15 8.18 -9.98 6.01
C PRO A 15 6.81 -9.60 5.44
N LEU A 16 6.74 -9.53 4.12
CA LEU A 16 5.51 -9.26 3.39
C LEU A 16 5.09 -10.53 2.66
N ASP A 17 3.90 -11.06 2.98
CA ASP A 17 3.32 -12.18 2.25
C ASP A 17 2.53 -11.64 1.07
N VAL A 18 2.88 -12.07 -0.13
CA VAL A 18 2.39 -11.50 -1.39
C VAL A 18 1.67 -12.56 -2.20
N THR A 19 0.50 -12.22 -2.71
CA THR A 19 -0.26 -13.08 -3.62
C THR A 19 -0.48 -12.36 -4.95
N VAL A 20 -0.05 -13.03 -6.02
CA VAL A 20 -0.23 -12.56 -7.41
C VAL A 20 -1.02 -13.61 -8.17
N VAL A 21 -2.07 -13.19 -8.87
CA VAL A 21 -2.92 -14.08 -9.65
C VAL A 21 -2.93 -13.59 -11.10
N ASP A 22 -2.56 -14.48 -12.02
CA ASP A 22 -2.47 -14.17 -13.46
C ASP A 22 -1.68 -12.88 -13.74
N GLY A 23 -0.56 -12.70 -13.02
CA GLY A 23 0.32 -11.56 -13.18
C GLY A 23 -0.14 -10.28 -12.50
N ARG A 24 -1.26 -10.30 -11.78
CA ARG A 24 -1.80 -9.14 -11.08
C ARG A 24 -1.73 -9.31 -9.58
N LEU A 25 -1.23 -8.29 -8.90
CA LEU A 25 -1.14 -8.27 -7.45
C LEU A 25 -2.52 -8.21 -6.83
N ARG A 26 -2.80 -9.14 -5.92
CA ARG A 26 -4.10 -9.26 -5.25
C ARG A 26 -4.01 -8.95 -3.76
N ARG A 27 -2.89 -9.26 -3.12
CA ARG A 27 -2.79 -9.17 -1.67
C ARG A 27 -1.35 -8.97 -1.20
N VAL A 28 -1.19 -8.13 -0.21
CA VAL A 28 0.05 -7.98 0.56
C VAL A 28 -0.33 -7.98 2.04
N LEU A 29 0.27 -8.88 2.82
CA LEU A 29 0.03 -8.97 4.27
C LEU A 29 1.32 -8.67 5.01
N PHE A 30 1.23 -7.77 5.99
CA PHE A 30 2.29 -7.59 6.99
C PHE A 30 2.25 -8.77 7.97
N ASP A 31 3.40 -9.10 8.56
CA ASP A 31 3.52 -10.16 9.55
C ASP A 31 2.95 -11.49 9.09
N GLY A 32 3.07 -11.77 7.80
CA GLY A 32 2.73 -13.07 7.28
C GLY A 32 3.46 -14.16 8.06
N ALA A 33 2.90 -15.36 8.08
CA ALA A 33 3.49 -16.47 8.82
C ALA A 33 4.86 -16.93 8.28
N GLY A 34 5.34 -16.31 7.20
CA GLY A 34 6.60 -16.68 6.58
C GLY A 34 6.61 -18.10 6.03
N GLN A 35 5.44 -18.68 5.85
CA GLN A 35 5.27 -20.08 5.45
C GLN A 35 5.15 -20.24 3.93
N ILE A 36 5.29 -19.16 3.19
CA ILE A 36 5.13 -19.19 1.75
C ILE A 36 6.47 -19.55 1.12
N ASP A 37 6.43 -20.50 0.20
CA ASP A 37 7.62 -21.05 -0.44
C ASP A 37 8.43 -19.96 -1.15
N HIS A 38 9.66 -19.78 -0.70
CA HIS A 38 10.60 -18.83 -1.29
C HIS A 38 11.25 -19.36 -2.57
N GLY A 39 10.98 -20.60 -2.93
CA GLY A 39 11.61 -21.27 -4.07
C GLY A 39 10.97 -21.02 -5.42
N LEU A 40 9.81 -20.35 -5.46
CA LEU A 40 9.14 -20.06 -6.70
C LEU A 40 9.80 -18.90 -7.44
N ALA A 41 9.97 -19.06 -8.74
CA ALA A 41 10.46 -17.98 -9.58
C ALA A 41 9.47 -16.82 -9.54
N ASP A 42 9.99 -15.60 -9.39
CA ASP A 42 9.23 -14.36 -9.45
C ASP A 42 8.85 -14.07 -10.91
N ARG A 43 7.87 -14.78 -11.43
CA ARG A 43 7.45 -14.67 -12.84
C ARG A 43 6.79 -13.33 -13.14
N SER A 44 6.08 -12.78 -12.17
CA SER A 44 5.42 -11.49 -12.31
C SER A 44 6.37 -10.31 -12.22
N GLY A 45 7.53 -10.48 -11.57
CA GLY A 45 8.47 -9.41 -11.26
C GLY A 45 8.08 -8.59 -10.03
N VAL A 46 6.98 -8.91 -9.36
CA VAL A 46 6.48 -8.13 -8.21
C VAL A 46 7.45 -8.20 -7.03
N ALA A 47 8.02 -9.37 -6.74
CA ALA A 47 8.99 -9.49 -5.66
C ALA A 47 10.21 -8.59 -5.89
N ARG A 48 10.74 -8.58 -7.11
CA ARG A 48 11.87 -7.72 -7.48
C ARG A 48 11.49 -6.24 -7.36
N GLN A 49 10.31 -5.85 -7.84
CA GLN A 49 9.86 -4.47 -7.76
C GLN A 49 9.70 -4.00 -6.31
N LEU A 50 9.17 -4.83 -5.43
CA LEU A 50 9.07 -4.53 -4.01
C LEU A 50 10.47 -4.37 -3.38
N ARG A 51 11.40 -5.29 -3.66
CA ARG A 51 12.78 -5.17 -3.15
C ARG A 51 13.43 -3.88 -3.63
N THR A 52 13.28 -3.57 -4.91
CA THR A 52 13.85 -2.36 -5.52
C THR A 52 13.30 -1.09 -4.86
N TYR A 53 12.01 -1.08 -4.55
CA TYR A 53 11.40 0.02 -3.78
C TYR A 53 12.08 0.19 -2.41
N PHE A 54 12.24 -0.89 -1.67
CA PHE A 54 12.86 -0.83 -0.34
C PHE A 54 14.36 -0.48 -0.40
N GLU A 55 15.00 -0.73 -1.52
CA GLU A 55 16.40 -0.33 -1.76
C GLU A 55 16.55 1.16 -2.10
N GLY A 56 15.44 1.88 -2.33
CA GLY A 56 15.44 3.33 -2.54
C GLY A 56 14.89 3.81 -3.87
N ASP A 57 14.56 2.93 -4.80
CA ASP A 57 13.89 3.30 -6.05
C ASP A 57 12.37 3.36 -5.78
N LEU A 58 11.92 4.53 -5.38
CA LEU A 58 10.56 4.73 -4.88
C LEU A 58 9.49 4.54 -5.94
N ASP A 59 9.84 4.65 -7.22
CA ASP A 59 8.91 4.51 -8.34
C ASP A 59 8.81 3.06 -8.84
N ALA A 60 9.62 2.16 -8.30
CA ALA A 60 9.72 0.78 -8.79
C ALA A 60 8.40 0.00 -8.71
N ILE A 61 7.47 0.43 -7.86
CA ILE A 61 6.18 -0.24 -7.64
C ILE A 61 5.02 0.44 -8.36
N ASP A 62 5.26 1.56 -9.04
CA ASP A 62 4.18 2.38 -9.60
C ASP A 62 3.44 1.69 -10.76
N ASP A 63 4.11 0.81 -11.48
CA ASP A 63 3.55 0.11 -12.63
C ASP A 63 3.12 -1.33 -12.35
N ILE A 64 3.11 -1.76 -11.10
CA ILE A 64 2.60 -3.08 -10.74
C ILE A 64 1.11 -3.17 -11.08
N ASP A 65 0.75 -4.15 -11.89
CA ASP A 65 -0.67 -4.42 -12.17
C ASP A 65 -1.35 -4.97 -10.92
N ILE A 66 -2.49 -4.39 -10.57
CA ILE A 66 -3.27 -4.82 -9.42
C ILE A 66 -4.68 -5.21 -9.88
N GLU A 67 -5.28 -6.16 -9.16
CA GLU A 67 -6.68 -6.51 -9.32
C GLU A 67 -7.28 -6.68 -7.93
N LEU A 68 -8.11 -5.74 -7.52
CA LEU A 68 -8.63 -5.66 -6.16
C LEU A 68 -10.12 -5.91 -6.15
N ALA A 69 -10.56 -6.66 -5.13
CA ALA A 69 -11.97 -6.86 -4.84
C ALA A 69 -12.39 -5.91 -3.73
N GLY A 70 -13.49 -5.21 -3.92
CA GLY A 70 -14.02 -4.29 -2.94
C GLY A 70 -15.32 -3.65 -3.42
N THR A 71 -15.94 -2.86 -2.56
CA THR A 71 -17.11 -2.08 -2.92
C THR A 71 -16.73 -0.99 -3.93
N PRO A 72 -17.69 -0.44 -4.70
CA PRO A 72 -17.39 0.68 -5.58
C PRO A 72 -16.75 1.86 -4.86
N PHE A 73 -17.16 2.13 -3.63
CA PHE A 73 -16.56 3.20 -2.82
C PHE A 73 -15.11 2.88 -2.46
N GLN A 74 -14.83 1.67 -1.97
CA GLN A 74 -13.46 1.25 -1.65
C GLN A 74 -12.57 1.34 -2.88
N LEU A 75 -13.01 0.83 -4.02
CA LEU A 75 -12.25 0.88 -5.26
C LEU A 75 -11.94 2.32 -5.68
N SER A 76 -12.90 3.25 -5.51
CA SER A 76 -12.68 4.66 -5.84
C SER A 76 -11.63 5.29 -4.91
N VAL A 77 -11.67 4.97 -3.62
CA VAL A 77 -10.69 5.46 -2.64
C VAL A 77 -9.29 4.91 -3.01
N TRP A 78 -9.16 3.61 -3.21
CA TRP A 78 -7.86 3.01 -3.52
C TRP A 78 -7.26 3.55 -4.83
N LYS A 79 -8.10 3.84 -5.80
CA LYS A 79 -7.66 4.47 -7.05
C LYS A 79 -7.07 5.87 -6.81
N VAL A 80 -7.69 6.66 -5.94
CA VAL A 80 -7.16 7.98 -5.56
C VAL A 80 -5.82 7.83 -4.83
N LEU A 81 -5.73 6.88 -3.89
CA LEU A 81 -4.48 6.65 -3.15
C LEU A 81 -3.32 6.37 -4.11
N ARG A 82 -3.58 5.60 -5.16
CA ARG A 82 -2.56 5.22 -6.12
C ARG A 82 -2.02 6.41 -6.93
N THR A 83 -2.71 7.52 -6.94
CA THR A 83 -2.25 8.75 -7.60
C THR A 83 -1.32 9.59 -6.73
N ILE A 84 -1.18 9.29 -5.43
CA ILE A 84 -0.32 10.05 -4.53
C ILE A 84 1.12 9.63 -4.77
N PRO A 85 2.00 10.52 -5.26
CA PRO A 85 3.39 10.17 -5.50
C PRO A 85 4.15 9.92 -4.19
N ALA A 86 5.22 9.13 -4.27
CA ALA A 86 6.15 8.97 -3.15
C ALA A 86 6.71 10.34 -2.72
N GLY A 87 6.78 10.59 -1.42
CA GLY A 87 7.21 11.86 -0.86
C GLY A 87 6.10 12.88 -0.69
N GLU A 88 4.88 12.56 -1.15
CA GLU A 88 3.70 13.42 -0.98
C GLU A 88 2.65 12.73 -0.11
N THR A 89 1.75 13.54 0.44
CA THR A 89 0.66 13.06 1.29
C THR A 89 -0.65 13.74 0.90
N MET A 90 -1.76 13.09 1.23
CA MET A 90 -3.10 13.70 1.18
C MET A 90 -3.75 13.53 2.55
N SER A 91 -4.61 14.47 2.93
CA SER A 91 -5.43 14.29 4.12
C SER A 91 -6.62 13.37 3.82
N TYR A 92 -7.21 12.79 4.86
CA TYR A 92 -8.46 12.03 4.71
C TYR A 92 -9.58 12.91 4.11
N LEU A 93 -9.61 14.19 4.47
CA LEU A 93 -10.57 15.14 3.90
C LEU A 93 -10.33 15.38 2.40
N ASP A 94 -9.08 15.49 1.99
CA ASP A 94 -8.74 15.66 0.57
C ASP A 94 -9.15 14.43 -0.24
N VAL A 95 -8.92 13.24 0.28
CA VAL A 95 -9.37 12.00 -0.38
C VAL A 95 -10.89 11.99 -0.49
N ALA A 96 -11.60 12.35 0.59
CA ALA A 96 -13.07 12.41 0.61
C ALA A 96 -13.60 13.37 -0.46
N ALA A 97 -13.02 14.57 -0.56
CA ALA A 97 -13.39 15.54 -1.59
C ALA A 97 -13.14 15.00 -3.00
N THR A 98 -12.01 14.34 -3.21
CA THR A 98 -11.63 13.79 -4.52
C THR A 98 -12.58 12.69 -4.98
N VAL A 99 -13.08 11.85 -4.07
CA VAL A 99 -14.05 10.81 -4.43
C VAL A 99 -15.51 11.34 -4.46
N GLY A 100 -15.70 12.66 -4.31
CA GLY A 100 -17.02 13.29 -4.38
C GLY A 100 -17.87 13.15 -3.12
N ARG A 101 -17.25 12.87 -1.97
CA ARG A 101 -17.95 12.73 -0.68
C ARG A 101 -17.25 13.53 0.42
N PRO A 102 -17.25 14.86 0.35
CA PRO A 102 -16.44 15.71 1.22
C PRO A 102 -16.75 15.59 2.72
N THR A 103 -17.92 15.06 3.10
CA THR A 103 -18.30 14.87 4.50
C THR A 103 -18.05 13.44 5.00
N SER A 104 -17.47 12.57 4.19
CA SER A 104 -17.33 11.14 4.49
C SER A 104 -15.93 10.75 4.92
N SER A 105 -15.22 11.57 5.71
CA SER A 105 -13.84 11.28 6.12
C SER A 105 -13.73 9.97 6.92
N ARG A 106 -14.75 9.62 7.73
CA ARG A 106 -14.78 8.34 8.46
C ARG A 106 -14.88 7.15 7.51
N ALA A 107 -15.76 7.24 6.51
CA ALA A 107 -15.90 6.17 5.50
C ALA A 107 -14.61 6.03 4.68
N VAL A 108 -13.96 7.15 4.34
CA VAL A 108 -12.65 7.13 3.69
C VAL A 108 -11.62 6.46 4.59
N GLY A 109 -11.56 6.78 5.87
CA GLY A 109 -10.65 6.15 6.82
C GLY A 109 -10.83 4.63 6.86
N ASN A 110 -12.08 4.14 6.88
CA ASN A 110 -12.37 2.71 6.84
C ASN A 110 -11.92 2.08 5.53
N ALA A 111 -12.14 2.74 4.39
CA ALA A 111 -11.69 2.23 3.09
C ALA A 111 -10.16 2.20 2.99
N VAL A 112 -9.48 3.24 3.48
CA VAL A 112 -8.02 3.29 3.54
C VAL A 112 -7.49 2.13 4.38
N GLY A 113 -8.10 1.87 5.54
CA GLY A 113 -7.71 0.77 6.43
C GLY A 113 -7.99 -0.63 5.86
N SER A 114 -8.89 -0.74 4.88
CA SER A 114 -9.25 -2.02 4.25
C SER A 114 -8.41 -2.36 3.02
N ASN A 115 -7.42 -1.54 2.69
CA ASN A 115 -6.57 -1.72 1.52
C ASN A 115 -5.92 -3.12 1.51
N PRO A 116 -6.17 -3.96 0.50
CA PRO A 116 -5.63 -5.31 0.46
C PRO A 116 -4.16 -5.39 0.02
N VAL A 117 -3.61 -4.33 -0.53
CA VAL A 117 -2.24 -4.30 -1.05
C VAL A 117 -1.45 -3.09 -0.55
N PRO A 118 -1.26 -2.97 0.79
CA PRO A 118 -0.51 -1.84 1.33
C PRO A 118 0.88 -1.74 0.70
N VAL A 119 1.49 -0.59 0.78
CA VAL A 119 2.73 -0.18 0.11
C VAL A 119 2.49 0.12 -1.37
N VAL A 120 1.96 -0.82 -2.14
CA VAL A 120 1.69 -0.65 -3.59
C VAL A 120 0.52 0.30 -3.82
N VAL A 121 -0.60 0.11 -3.10
CA VAL A 121 -1.59 1.17 -2.96
C VAL A 121 -1.23 1.91 -1.67
N PRO A 122 -0.74 3.15 -1.78
CA PRO A 122 0.01 3.77 -0.68
C PRO A 122 -0.89 4.39 0.39
N CYS A 123 -1.60 3.55 1.13
CA CYS A 123 -2.46 4.02 2.22
C CYS A 123 -1.66 4.72 3.33
N HIS A 124 -0.36 4.48 3.44
CA HIS A 124 0.51 5.20 4.38
C HIS A 124 0.68 6.68 4.03
N ARG A 125 0.35 7.11 2.81
CA ARG A 125 0.44 8.51 2.36
C ARG A 125 -0.81 9.34 2.72
N VAL A 126 -1.78 8.75 3.41
CA VAL A 126 -2.96 9.48 3.89
C VAL A 126 -2.77 9.82 5.36
N ILE A 127 -2.89 11.11 5.68
CA ILE A 127 -2.67 11.66 7.01
C ILE A 127 -3.88 12.47 7.45
N THR A 128 -3.92 12.88 8.71
CA THR A 128 -5.00 13.76 9.17
C THR A 128 -4.84 15.17 8.61
N SER A 129 -5.95 15.93 8.50
CA SER A 129 -5.91 17.31 8.03
C SER A 129 -5.13 18.24 8.98
N ALA A 130 -4.98 17.85 10.26
CA ALA A 130 -4.16 18.58 11.22
C ALA A 130 -2.66 18.25 11.12
N GLY A 131 -2.27 17.36 10.21
CA GLY A 131 -0.87 16.97 10.00
C GLY A 131 -0.41 15.77 10.83
N GLY A 132 -1.29 15.13 11.59
CA GLY A 132 -0.99 13.92 12.34
C GLY A 132 -0.99 12.68 11.45
N LEU A 133 -0.38 11.58 11.94
CA LEU A 133 -0.26 10.35 11.16
C LEU A 133 -1.61 9.68 10.84
N GLY A 134 -2.59 9.78 11.75
CA GLY A 134 -3.81 8.97 11.64
C GLY A 134 -3.52 7.50 11.93
N GLY A 135 -4.43 6.62 11.52
CA GLY A 135 -4.30 5.19 11.72
C GLY A 135 -3.50 4.51 10.62
N PHE A 136 -3.09 3.27 10.89
CA PHE A 136 -2.49 2.40 9.88
C PHE A 136 -2.63 0.94 10.33
N GLY A 137 -3.20 0.10 9.47
CA GLY A 137 -3.43 -1.31 9.78
C GLY A 137 -2.16 -2.10 10.09
N GLY A 138 -1.04 -1.74 9.50
CA GLY A 138 0.27 -2.32 9.77
C GLY A 138 0.97 -1.75 11.01
N GLY A 139 0.35 -0.80 11.73
CA GLY A 139 0.93 -0.13 12.88
C GLY A 139 1.66 1.17 12.53
N LEU A 140 1.66 2.11 13.47
CA LEU A 140 2.23 3.44 13.24
C LEU A 140 3.75 3.41 13.01
N ASP A 141 4.47 2.46 13.59
CA ASP A 141 5.91 2.34 13.36
C ASP A 141 6.22 2.05 11.89
N ARG A 142 5.45 1.16 11.25
CA ARG A 142 5.59 0.89 9.83
C ARG A 142 5.22 2.10 8.99
N LYS A 143 4.15 2.80 9.36
CA LYS A 143 3.74 4.02 8.65
C LYS A 143 4.84 5.07 8.70
N ARG A 144 5.42 5.32 9.88
CA ARG A 144 6.55 6.26 10.04
C ARG A 144 7.74 5.84 9.19
N TRP A 145 8.05 4.54 9.19
CA TRP A 145 9.19 4.04 8.41
C TRP A 145 8.97 4.28 6.92
N LEU A 146 7.79 3.95 6.40
CA LEU A 146 7.45 4.13 4.99
C LEU A 146 7.51 5.61 4.59
N LEU A 147 6.93 6.49 5.38
CA LEU A 147 6.96 7.92 5.11
C LEU A 147 8.40 8.47 5.16
N GLY A 148 9.20 8.05 6.13
CA GLY A 148 10.61 8.43 6.23
C GLY A 148 11.43 7.92 5.05
N HIS A 149 11.19 6.68 4.64
CA HIS A 149 11.82 6.09 3.47
C HIS A 149 11.52 6.90 2.20
N GLU A 150 10.30 7.39 2.09
CA GLU A 150 9.86 8.22 0.96
C GLU A 150 10.20 9.71 1.15
N ARG A 151 10.95 10.04 2.17
CA ARG A 151 11.44 11.41 2.43
C ARG A 151 10.36 12.44 2.75
N VAL A 152 9.28 12.01 3.37
CA VAL A 152 8.30 12.92 3.93
C VAL A 152 8.95 13.67 5.11
N LEU A 153 8.62 14.96 5.25
CA LEU A 153 9.28 15.83 6.23
C LEU A 153 9.17 15.29 7.66
N PRO A 154 10.27 15.34 8.45
CA PRO A 154 10.31 14.78 9.80
C PRO A 154 9.24 15.32 10.75
N THR A 155 8.70 16.51 10.51
CA THR A 155 7.67 17.12 11.36
C THR A 155 6.38 16.29 11.39
N LEU A 156 6.17 15.40 10.42
CA LEU A 156 5.02 14.49 10.39
C LEU A 156 5.31 13.17 11.12
N LEU A 157 6.53 12.91 11.47
CA LEU A 157 6.98 11.68 12.05
C LEU A 157 7.12 11.77 13.57
#